data_999fc8350ddb32ef6cbb2bd444c50482
#
_entry.id   999fc8350ddb32ef6cbb2bd444c50482
#
_cell.length_a   1.000
_cell.length_b   1.000
_cell.length_c   1.000
_cell.angle_alpha   90.00
_cell.angle_beta   90.00
_cell.angle_gamma   90.00
#
_symmetry.space_group_name_H-M   'P 1'
#
loop_
_entity.id
_entity.type
_entity.pdbx_description
1 polymer ?
#
loop_
_entity_poly.entity_id
_entity_poly.type
_entity_poly.pdbx_seq_one_letter_code
_entity_poly.pdbx_strand_id
1 'polypeptide(L)'
;MNLLLDTHILLWAAAEPDKLSPEAATLISNESNRLYFSAASLWEVVIKNGLGRPDFHVDPHLLRRGLVDNGYSELPITSQHALAVSHLPDIHKDPFDRILVAQ
;
A
#
# COMPACT_ATOMS: atom_id res chain seq x y z
N MET A 1 -0.32 -17.34 -2.62
CA MET A 1 -0.18 -16.58 -1.35
C MET A 1 -0.87 -15.24 -1.51
N ASN A 2 -1.47 -14.73 -0.47
CA ASN A 2 -2.08 -13.40 -0.46
C ASN A 2 -1.10 -12.40 0.11
N LEU A 3 -0.81 -11.34 -0.64
CA LEU A 3 0.16 -10.32 -0.24
C LEU A 3 -0.51 -8.95 -0.19
N LEU A 4 -0.46 -8.31 0.97
CA LEU A 4 -0.85 -6.91 1.14
C LEU A 4 0.42 -6.07 1.07
N LEU A 5 0.51 -5.17 0.09
CA LEU A 5 1.70 -4.37 -0.11
C LEU A 5 1.57 -3.03 0.63
N ASP A 6 2.67 -2.61 1.28
CA ASP A 6 2.69 -1.29 1.89
C ASP A 6 2.77 -0.20 0.81
N THR A 7 2.56 1.04 1.24
CA THR A 7 2.46 2.17 0.32
C THR A 7 3.73 2.36 -0.52
N HIS A 8 4.91 2.24 0.08
CA HIS A 8 6.18 2.40 -0.65
C HIS A 8 6.35 1.33 -1.73
N ILE A 9 6.06 0.08 -1.38
CA ILE A 9 6.17 -1.03 -2.33
C ILE A 9 5.19 -0.83 -3.49
N LEU A 10 3.96 -0.38 -3.21
CA LEU A 10 2.98 -0.07 -4.25
C LEU A 10 3.49 1.00 -5.21
N LEU A 11 4.06 2.07 -4.68
CA LEU A 11 4.59 3.16 -5.50
C LEU A 11 5.77 2.70 -6.35
N TRP A 12 6.67 1.92 -5.78
CA TRP A 12 7.80 1.37 -6.54
C TRP A 12 7.33 0.40 -7.62
N ALA A 13 6.42 -0.49 -7.29
CA ALA A 13 5.88 -1.45 -8.27
C ALA A 13 5.19 -0.74 -9.44
N ALA A 14 4.49 0.36 -9.16
CA ALA A 14 3.75 1.11 -10.18
C ALA A 14 4.63 2.02 -11.02
N ALA A 15 5.66 2.66 -10.43
CA ALA A 15 6.41 3.74 -11.09
C ALA A 15 7.92 3.51 -11.15
N GLU A 16 8.49 2.78 -10.20
CA GLU A 16 9.93 2.61 -10.07
C GLU A 16 10.29 1.18 -9.69
N PRO A 17 9.99 0.19 -10.56
CA PRO A 17 10.19 -1.22 -10.22
C PRO A 17 11.65 -1.58 -9.92
N ASP A 18 12.61 -0.78 -10.39
CA ASP A 18 14.03 -1.00 -10.12
C ASP A 18 14.38 -0.82 -8.63
N LYS A 19 13.54 -0.13 -7.87
CA LYS A 19 13.73 0.05 -6.42
C LYS A 19 13.29 -1.15 -5.61
N LEU A 20 12.54 -2.08 -6.20
CA LEU A 20 12.14 -3.29 -5.51
C LEU A 20 13.35 -4.20 -5.30
N SER A 21 13.41 -4.85 -4.12
CA SER A 21 14.38 -5.91 -3.92
C SER A 21 14.11 -7.07 -4.89
N PRO A 22 15.14 -7.89 -5.23
CA PRO A 22 14.90 -9.06 -6.07
C PRO A 22 13.84 -10.00 -5.51
N GLU A 23 13.78 -10.15 -4.19
CA GLU A 23 12.77 -10.98 -3.52
C GLU A 23 11.37 -10.41 -3.68
N ALA A 24 11.20 -9.11 -3.48
CA ALA A 24 9.92 -8.45 -3.66
C ALA A 24 9.45 -8.52 -5.11
N ALA A 25 10.35 -8.27 -6.05
CA ALA A 25 10.04 -8.36 -7.48
C ALA A 25 9.58 -9.77 -7.86
N THR A 26 10.24 -10.81 -7.34
CA THR A 26 9.86 -12.19 -7.59
C THR A 26 8.48 -12.51 -7.05
N LEU A 27 8.19 -12.08 -5.81
CA LEU A 27 6.88 -12.31 -5.19
C LEU A 27 5.75 -11.62 -5.95
N ILE A 28 5.98 -10.38 -6.39
CA ILE A 28 4.99 -9.60 -7.13
C ILE A 28 4.74 -10.19 -8.52
N SER A 29 5.79 -10.69 -9.17
CA SER A 29 5.70 -11.25 -10.52
C SER A 29 5.09 -12.64 -10.54
N ASN A 30 5.03 -13.33 -9.41
CA ASN A 30 4.51 -14.70 -9.34
C ASN A 30 2.99 -14.68 -9.45
N GLU A 31 2.47 -15.22 -10.56
CA GLU A 31 1.04 -15.23 -10.85
C GLU A 31 0.21 -16.06 -9.86
N SER A 32 0.87 -16.93 -9.09
CA SER A 32 0.19 -17.70 -8.02
C SER A 32 -0.17 -16.82 -6.83
N ASN A 33 0.43 -15.66 -6.69
CA ASN A 33 0.18 -14.76 -5.58
C ASN A 33 -0.95 -13.79 -5.93
N ARG A 34 -1.84 -13.57 -4.96
CA ARG A 34 -2.84 -12.51 -5.02
C ARG A 34 -2.29 -11.25 -4.37
N LEU A 35 -2.32 -10.15 -5.11
CA LEU A 35 -1.79 -8.88 -4.64
C LEU A 35 -2.93 -7.97 -4.22
N TYR A 36 -2.78 -7.37 -3.04
CA TYR A 36 -3.76 -6.45 -2.47
C TYR A 36 -3.13 -5.11 -2.18
N PHE A 37 -3.93 -4.06 -2.33
CA PHE A 37 -3.60 -2.74 -1.82
C PHE A 37 -4.68 -2.30 -0.83
N SER A 38 -4.27 -1.55 0.19
CA SER A 38 -5.20 -1.03 1.18
C SER A 38 -5.76 0.32 0.74
N ALA A 39 -7.02 0.57 1.04
CA ALA A 39 -7.60 1.91 0.91
C ALA A 39 -6.79 2.94 1.72
N ALA A 40 -6.17 2.52 2.83
CA ALA A 40 -5.31 3.39 3.63
C ALA A 40 -4.11 3.91 2.84
N SER A 41 -3.54 3.11 1.94
CA SER A 41 -2.41 3.53 1.12
C SER A 41 -2.80 4.67 0.18
N LEU A 42 -3.98 4.60 -0.42
CA LEU A 42 -4.48 5.69 -1.25
C LEU A 42 -4.72 6.97 -0.44
N TRP A 43 -5.25 6.83 0.76
CA TRP A 43 -5.45 7.95 1.66
C TRP A 43 -4.13 8.58 2.08
N GLU A 44 -3.11 7.77 2.37
CA GLU A 44 -1.78 8.26 2.66
C GLU A 44 -1.22 9.10 1.50
N VAL A 45 -1.39 8.63 0.25
CA VAL A 45 -0.95 9.36 -0.95
C VAL A 45 -1.67 10.70 -1.06
N VAL A 46 -2.98 10.73 -0.84
CA VAL A 46 -3.78 11.98 -0.87
C VAL A 46 -3.24 12.98 0.16
N ILE A 47 -2.97 12.53 1.39
CA ILE A 47 -2.48 13.41 2.45
C ILE A 47 -1.09 13.94 2.11
N LYS A 48 -0.18 13.07 1.65
CA LYS A 48 1.19 13.48 1.33
C LYS A 48 1.26 14.43 0.15
N ASN A 49 0.40 14.25 -0.85
CA ASN A 49 0.27 15.23 -1.93
C ASN A 49 -0.17 16.59 -1.39
N GLY A 50 -1.09 16.61 -0.44
CA GLY A 50 -1.61 17.83 0.17
C GLY A 50 -0.59 18.59 1.00
N LEU A 51 0.51 17.93 1.41
CA LEU A 51 1.60 18.58 2.14
C LEU A 51 2.51 19.42 1.24
N GLY A 52 2.33 19.33 -0.07
CA GLY A 52 3.05 20.17 -1.02
C GLY A 52 4.54 19.88 -1.15
N ARG A 53 4.98 18.66 -0.83
CA ARG A 53 6.38 18.27 -0.97
C ARG A 53 6.79 18.24 -2.43
N PRO A 54 7.88 18.91 -2.83
CA PRO A 54 8.29 18.96 -4.24
C PRO A 54 8.65 17.60 -4.84
N ASP A 55 9.07 16.66 -4.00
CA ASP A 55 9.51 15.33 -4.40
C ASP A 55 8.38 14.29 -4.42
N PHE A 56 7.14 14.70 -4.08
CA PHE A 56 6.04 13.77 -3.99
C PHE A 56 4.85 14.27 -4.83
N HIS A 57 4.78 13.76 -6.05
CA HIS A 57 3.69 14.03 -7.00
C HIS A 57 3.16 12.72 -7.54
N VAL A 58 2.13 12.18 -6.89
CA VAL A 58 1.47 10.97 -7.33
C VAL A 58 -0.02 11.26 -7.43
N ASP A 59 -0.61 11.02 -8.60
CA ASP A 59 -2.06 11.12 -8.76
C ASP A 59 -2.70 9.86 -8.18
N PRO A 60 -3.44 9.96 -7.06
CA PRO A 60 -4.02 8.78 -6.43
C PRO A 60 -5.09 8.10 -7.28
N HIS A 61 -5.77 8.84 -8.14
CA HIS A 61 -6.77 8.25 -9.04
C HIS A 61 -6.11 7.40 -10.12
N LEU A 62 -5.02 7.87 -10.69
CA LEU A 62 -4.25 7.10 -11.68
C LEU A 62 -3.56 5.91 -11.03
N LEU A 63 -3.06 6.08 -9.81
CA LEU A 63 -2.45 4.97 -9.07
C LEU A 63 -3.46 3.85 -8.85
N ARG A 64 -4.65 4.18 -8.37
CA ARG A 64 -5.71 3.20 -8.14
C ARG A 64 -6.08 2.48 -9.43
N ARG A 65 -6.27 3.22 -10.51
CA ARG A 65 -6.62 2.63 -11.81
C ARG A 65 -5.54 1.66 -12.28
N GLY A 66 -4.27 2.06 -12.18
CA GLY A 66 -3.17 1.21 -12.58
C GLY A 66 -3.08 -0.08 -11.77
N LEU A 67 -3.30 0.01 -10.45
CA LEU A 67 -3.30 -1.17 -9.58
C LEU A 67 -4.42 -2.13 -9.96
N VAL A 68 -5.64 -1.63 -10.14
CA VAL A 68 -6.80 -2.45 -10.51
C VAL A 68 -6.58 -3.08 -11.89
N ASP A 69 -6.09 -2.31 -12.86
CA ASP A 69 -5.85 -2.79 -14.22
C ASP A 69 -4.75 -3.86 -14.26
N ASN A 70 -3.83 -3.85 -13.30
CA ASN A 70 -2.78 -4.86 -13.19
C ASN A 70 -3.16 -6.02 -12.28
N GLY A 71 -4.43 -6.17 -11.94
CA GLY A 71 -4.93 -7.32 -11.21
C GLY A 71 -4.83 -7.24 -9.70
N TYR A 72 -4.48 -6.09 -9.13
CA TYR A 72 -4.50 -5.91 -7.68
C TYR A 72 -5.95 -5.80 -7.19
N SER A 73 -6.21 -6.39 -6.02
CA SER A 73 -7.50 -6.27 -5.34
C SER A 73 -7.42 -5.27 -4.21
N GLU A 74 -8.45 -4.49 -4.04
CA GLU A 74 -8.53 -3.54 -2.93
C GLU A 74 -8.95 -4.26 -1.64
N LEU A 75 -8.22 -4.00 -0.56
CA LEU A 75 -8.60 -4.45 0.78
C LEU A 75 -9.18 -3.24 1.52
N PRO A 76 -10.49 -3.21 1.74
CA PRO A 76 -11.11 -2.08 2.45
C PRO A 76 -10.76 -2.10 3.94
N ILE A 77 -10.75 -0.93 4.57
CA ILE A 77 -10.58 -0.81 6.01
C ILE A 77 -11.95 -1.06 6.65
N THR A 78 -12.01 -2.07 7.51
CA THR A 78 -13.21 -2.36 8.28
C THR A 78 -13.09 -1.82 9.70
N SER A 79 -14.21 -1.77 10.43
CA SER A 79 -14.18 -1.41 11.85
C SER A 79 -13.33 -2.39 12.65
N GLN A 80 -13.32 -3.67 12.28
CA GLN A 80 -12.46 -4.66 12.92
C GLN A 80 -10.98 -4.31 12.76
N HIS A 81 -10.56 -3.88 11.58
CA HIS A 81 -9.19 -3.43 11.34
C HIS A 81 -8.85 -2.22 12.20
N ALA A 82 -9.74 -1.23 12.24
CA ALA A 82 -9.53 -0.02 13.02
C ALA A 82 -9.40 -0.32 14.52
N LEU A 83 -10.24 -1.20 15.04
CA LEU A 83 -10.20 -1.59 16.44
C LEU A 83 -8.97 -2.44 16.76
N ALA A 84 -8.54 -3.28 15.84
CA ALA A 84 -7.37 -4.12 16.02
C ALA A 84 -6.08 -3.31 16.20
N VAL A 85 -6.02 -2.09 15.71
CA VAL A 85 -4.86 -1.20 15.91
C VAL A 85 -4.56 -1.01 17.40
N SER A 86 -5.59 -1.01 18.25
CA SER A 86 -5.42 -0.83 19.70
C SER A 86 -4.65 -1.98 20.38
N HIS A 87 -4.57 -3.15 19.73
CA HIS A 87 -3.88 -4.32 20.25
C HIS A 87 -2.44 -4.45 19.72
N LEU A 88 -2.01 -3.55 18.83
CA LEU A 88 -0.66 -3.60 18.28
C LEU A 88 0.33 -3.04 19.30
N PRO A 89 1.56 -3.61 19.33
CA PRO A 89 2.64 -3.02 20.13
C PRO A 89 2.92 -1.59 19.67
N ASP A 90 3.39 -0.77 20.61
CA ASP A 90 3.68 0.65 20.34
C ASP A 90 5.05 0.83 19.65
N ILE A 91 5.32 -0.02 18.64
CA ILE A 91 6.58 -0.04 17.90
C ILE A 91 6.51 0.94 16.70
N HIS A 92 5.38 0.94 16.01
CA HIS A 92 5.15 1.82 14.87
C HIS A 92 4.23 2.97 15.30
N LYS A 93 4.69 4.20 15.08
CA LYS A 93 3.91 5.39 15.40
C LYS A 93 3.14 5.95 14.22
N ASP A 94 3.50 5.55 13.00
CA ASP A 94 2.80 5.97 11.80
C ASP A 94 1.42 5.30 11.74
N PRO A 95 0.33 6.07 11.76
CA PRO A 95 -1.02 5.49 11.75
C PRO A 95 -1.33 4.70 10.49
N PHE A 96 -0.73 5.06 9.35
CA PHE A 96 -0.93 4.30 8.11
C PHE A 96 -0.28 2.92 8.19
N ASP A 97 0.94 2.84 8.73
CA ASP A 97 1.61 1.56 8.91
C ASP A 97 0.85 0.68 9.91
N ARG A 98 0.33 1.29 10.99
CA ARG A 98 -0.41 0.55 12.00
C ARG A 98 -1.69 -0.08 11.43
N ILE A 99 -2.43 0.65 10.60
CA ILE A 99 -3.65 0.09 10.01
C ILE A 99 -3.32 -1.03 9.00
N LEU A 100 -2.23 -0.92 8.26
CA LEU A 100 -1.78 -1.97 7.35
C LEU A 100 -1.42 -3.24 8.12
N VAL A 101 -0.72 -3.12 9.25
CA VAL A 101 -0.39 -4.26 10.10
C VAL A 101 -1.67 -4.90 10.66
N ALA A 102 -2.65 -4.10 11.06
CA ALA A 102 -3.94 -4.60 11.57
C ALA A 102 -4.73 -5.36 10.49
N GLN A 103 -4.61 -4.95 9.25
CA GLN A 103 -5.24 -5.65 8.14
C GLN A 103 -4.55 -6.98 7.87
#